data_a8dff3994eefd266a6aa6b41465431e2
#
_entry.id   a8dff3994eefd266a6aa6b41465431e2
#
_cell.length_a   1.000
_cell.length_b   1.000
_cell.length_c   1.000
_cell.angle_alpha   90.00
_cell.angle_beta   90.00
_cell.angle_gamma   90.00
#
_symmetry.space_group_name_H-M   'P 1'
#
loop_
_entity.id
_entity.type
_entity.pdbx_description
1 polymer ?
#
loop_
_entity_poly.entity_id
_entity_poly.type
_entity_poly.pdbx_seq_one_letter_code
_entity_poly.pdbx_strand_id
1 'polypeptide(L)'
;VLVLLGVAAGVIVWKFDLVNWWRTRPPKPTGELQVHVLDVGPIEGDSILIVSPTGKSVLIDAGDAGKGKVILDALKRYKIEKLDYFIATHPHPDHIGGADEVMNGIKVANVIDNGVDLSTPAPSPSPTKKGAKPAPTPAPVKSKTKSVNSFFDEYKDALQKSGAQYEKAEPGKKYDLGGGAILTVLAPTQPFFTKDMMKGGGNDTNANSIVLRLDYGDFSMLFMGDAEEQTEARLVGKNDLNLKATVIKIAHHGSKYATSEGFLKRAQPEAAIISDGGWNRYGHPAQSVLDRLKAMNAKVYRTDLQGEITIITHGKADSAKFYEIKPAKETTEDVWTGREGQKDDSSRSGFIAYGDFGPPPKVKSDKPKK
;
A
#
# COMPACT_ATOMS: atom_id res chain seq x y z
N VAL A 1 -50.70 -21.97 -22.01
CA VAL A 1 -50.20 -21.93 -20.61
C VAL A 1 -48.70 -21.99 -20.59
N LEU A 2 -48.03 -22.92 -21.30
CA LEU A 2 -46.55 -23.02 -21.37
C LEU A 2 -45.87 -21.81 -22.01
N VAL A 3 -46.45 -21.18 -23.02
CA VAL A 3 -45.91 -19.95 -23.65
C VAL A 3 -46.03 -18.76 -22.72
N LEU A 4 -47.12 -18.61 -21.95
CA LEU A 4 -47.27 -17.54 -21.00
C LEU A 4 -46.30 -17.65 -19.84
N LEU A 5 -46.00 -18.87 -19.36
CA LEU A 5 -44.99 -19.12 -18.33
C LEU A 5 -43.57 -18.82 -18.83
N GLY A 6 -43.27 -19.14 -20.07
CA GLY A 6 -41.99 -18.80 -20.71
C GLY A 6 -41.78 -17.29 -20.85
N VAL A 7 -42.83 -16.54 -21.25
CA VAL A 7 -42.79 -15.08 -21.35
C VAL A 7 -42.66 -14.43 -19.97
N ALA A 8 -43.40 -14.91 -18.98
CA ALA A 8 -43.29 -14.40 -17.60
C ALA A 8 -41.91 -14.66 -17.01
N ALA A 9 -41.32 -15.85 -17.21
CA ALA A 9 -39.97 -16.16 -16.78
C ALA A 9 -38.94 -15.30 -17.52
N GLY A 10 -39.07 -15.08 -18.82
CA GLY A 10 -38.22 -14.20 -19.60
C GLY A 10 -38.28 -12.74 -19.17
N VAL A 11 -39.47 -12.23 -18.84
CA VAL A 11 -39.67 -10.87 -18.32
C VAL A 11 -39.07 -10.70 -16.92
N ILE A 12 -39.19 -11.72 -16.06
CA ILE A 12 -38.58 -11.70 -14.73
C ILE A 12 -37.06 -11.70 -14.84
N VAL A 13 -36.48 -12.54 -15.72
CA VAL A 13 -35.03 -12.57 -15.97
C VAL A 13 -34.54 -11.24 -16.53
N TRP A 14 -35.31 -10.61 -17.44
CA TRP A 14 -34.96 -9.31 -18.03
C TRP A 14 -35.11 -8.15 -17.04
N LYS A 15 -36.18 -8.15 -16.25
CA LYS A 15 -36.50 -7.06 -15.31
C LYS A 15 -35.58 -7.04 -14.07
N PHE A 16 -35.04 -8.19 -13.68
CA PHE A 16 -34.15 -8.31 -12.51
C PHE A 16 -32.70 -8.61 -12.86
N ASP A 17 -32.39 -8.65 -14.16
CA ASP A 17 -31.02 -8.94 -14.63
C ASP A 17 -30.37 -10.16 -13.96
N LEU A 18 -31.17 -11.18 -13.69
CA LEU A 18 -30.76 -12.40 -12.99
C LEU A 18 -29.56 -13.09 -13.66
N VAL A 19 -29.47 -12.99 -15.00
CA VAL A 19 -28.32 -13.57 -15.75
C VAL A 19 -27.03 -12.83 -15.45
N ASN A 20 -27.09 -11.51 -15.37
CA ASN A 20 -25.92 -10.71 -15.01
C ASN A 20 -25.61 -10.87 -13.51
N TRP A 21 -26.62 -10.93 -12.65
CA TRP A 21 -26.43 -11.21 -11.22
C TRP A 21 -25.69 -12.56 -10.98
N TRP A 22 -26.01 -13.61 -11.72
CA TRP A 22 -25.30 -14.89 -11.65
C TRP A 22 -23.86 -14.78 -12.18
N ARG A 23 -23.60 -14.01 -13.23
CA ARG A 23 -22.27 -13.80 -13.82
C ARG A 23 -21.39 -12.88 -12.99
N THR A 24 -21.97 -11.96 -12.23
CA THR A 24 -21.26 -10.99 -11.39
C THR A 24 -21.14 -11.44 -9.95
N ARG A 25 -21.75 -12.57 -9.59
CA ARG A 25 -21.68 -13.08 -8.23
C ARG A 25 -20.23 -13.47 -7.90
N PRO A 26 -19.66 -12.91 -6.79
CA PRO A 26 -18.31 -13.30 -6.40
C PRO A 26 -18.23 -14.81 -6.15
N PRO A 27 -17.10 -15.46 -6.46
CA PRO A 27 -16.88 -16.86 -6.17
C PRO A 27 -17.10 -17.12 -4.68
N LYS A 28 -17.61 -18.32 -4.34
CA LYS A 28 -17.80 -18.68 -2.93
C LYS A 28 -16.45 -18.90 -2.27
N PRO A 29 -16.25 -18.37 -1.05
CA PRO A 29 -15.06 -18.63 -0.26
C PRO A 29 -14.88 -20.13 0.03
N THR A 30 -13.62 -20.62 -0.06
CA THR A 30 -13.26 -22.01 0.27
C THR A 30 -11.97 -22.04 1.07
N GLY A 31 -12.04 -21.99 2.38
CA GLY A 31 -10.87 -22.05 3.24
C GLY A 31 -10.54 -20.71 3.91
N GLU A 32 -9.29 -20.51 4.24
CA GLU A 32 -8.79 -19.37 4.98
C GLU A 32 -7.97 -18.43 4.09
N LEU A 33 -8.28 -17.14 4.12
CA LEU A 33 -7.49 -16.08 3.54
C LEU A 33 -6.72 -15.37 4.65
N GLN A 34 -5.44 -15.14 4.44
CA GLN A 34 -4.59 -14.42 5.38
C GLN A 34 -4.00 -13.16 4.72
N VAL A 35 -3.94 -12.08 5.49
CA VAL A 35 -3.23 -10.85 5.11
C VAL A 35 -2.32 -10.45 6.26
N HIS A 36 -1.03 -10.29 5.98
CA HIS A 36 -0.01 -9.91 6.96
C HIS A 36 0.55 -8.55 6.57
N VAL A 37 0.25 -7.52 7.38
CA VAL A 37 0.92 -6.22 7.26
C VAL A 37 2.19 -6.32 8.10
N LEU A 38 3.32 -6.46 7.41
CA LEU A 38 4.61 -6.76 8.04
C LEU A 38 5.16 -5.55 8.79
N ASP A 39 5.78 -5.80 9.94
CA ASP A 39 6.63 -4.80 10.60
C ASP A 39 8.02 -4.84 9.92
N VAL A 40 8.26 -3.88 9.05
CA VAL A 40 9.53 -3.76 8.31
C VAL A 40 10.61 -3.01 9.09
N GLY A 41 10.34 -2.70 10.35
CA GLY A 41 11.33 -2.15 11.29
C GLY A 41 11.07 -0.70 11.70
N PRO A 42 12.08 -0.02 12.28
CA PRO A 42 11.85 1.24 12.99
C PRO A 42 11.52 2.43 12.08
N ILE A 43 11.75 2.32 10.78
CA ILE A 43 11.46 3.36 9.78
C ILE A 43 10.14 2.99 9.13
N GLU A 44 9.36 3.98 8.69
CA GLU A 44 8.13 3.76 7.93
C GLU A 44 8.40 3.00 6.63
N GLY A 45 7.40 2.30 6.15
CA GLY A 45 7.43 1.57 4.89
C GLY A 45 6.35 0.51 4.84
N ASP A 46 5.94 0.15 3.65
CA ASP A 46 4.91 -0.85 3.42
C ASP A 46 5.51 -2.18 2.93
N SER A 47 5.04 -3.27 3.53
CA SER A 47 5.17 -4.61 2.96
C SER A 47 4.01 -5.46 3.44
N ILE A 48 3.21 -5.98 2.52
CA ILE A 48 1.98 -6.70 2.87
C ILE A 48 1.93 -8.01 2.10
N LEU A 49 1.88 -9.13 2.84
CA LEU A 49 1.73 -10.46 2.27
C LEU A 49 0.26 -10.89 2.31
N ILE A 50 -0.28 -11.31 1.17
CA ILE A 50 -1.59 -11.96 1.08
C ILE A 50 -1.36 -13.43 0.74
N VAL A 51 -1.96 -14.32 1.51
CA VAL A 51 -1.98 -15.76 1.26
C VAL A 51 -3.41 -16.21 1.04
N SER A 52 -3.71 -16.62 -0.18
CA SER A 52 -5.06 -17.07 -0.55
C SER A 52 -5.38 -18.46 -0.01
N PRO A 53 -6.66 -18.87 0.01
CA PRO A 53 -7.05 -20.23 0.42
C PRO A 53 -6.45 -21.37 -0.43
N THR A 54 -5.97 -21.05 -1.62
CA THR A 54 -5.32 -22.01 -2.53
C THR A 54 -3.79 -21.97 -2.45
N GLY A 55 -3.25 -21.16 -1.56
CA GLY A 55 -1.81 -20.97 -1.39
C GLY A 55 -1.16 -20.02 -2.39
N LYS A 56 -1.93 -19.31 -3.26
CA LYS A 56 -1.35 -18.21 -4.04
C LYS A 56 -0.94 -17.08 -3.12
N SER A 57 0.23 -16.53 -3.40
CA SER A 57 0.85 -15.48 -2.60
C SER A 57 1.05 -14.19 -3.39
N VAL A 58 0.70 -13.07 -2.76
CA VAL A 58 0.92 -11.72 -3.27
C VAL A 58 1.72 -10.95 -2.24
N LEU A 59 2.80 -10.32 -2.65
CA LEU A 59 3.50 -9.32 -1.85
C LEU A 59 3.24 -7.94 -2.43
N ILE A 60 2.69 -7.04 -1.62
CA ILE A 60 2.50 -5.64 -1.97
C ILE A 60 3.59 -4.86 -1.25
N ASP A 61 4.43 -4.19 -2.00
CA ASP A 61 5.59 -3.43 -1.56
C ASP A 61 6.66 -4.23 -0.79
N ALA A 62 7.82 -3.66 -0.63
CA ALA A 62 9.01 -4.32 -0.09
C ALA A 62 9.77 -3.47 0.95
N GLY A 63 9.07 -2.50 1.57
CA GLY A 63 9.68 -1.66 2.59
C GLY A 63 10.84 -0.82 2.08
N ASP A 64 11.54 -0.19 3.01
CA ASP A 64 12.70 0.65 2.71
C ASP A 64 13.96 -0.19 2.40
N ALA A 65 15.00 0.50 1.97
CA ALA A 65 16.30 -0.10 1.64
C ALA A 65 16.84 -0.99 2.76
N GLY A 66 17.35 -2.17 2.38
CA GLY A 66 17.87 -3.16 3.33
C GLY A 66 16.80 -3.91 4.14
N LYS A 67 15.52 -3.77 3.76
CA LYS A 67 14.41 -4.50 4.41
C LYS A 67 14.06 -5.81 3.72
N GLY A 68 14.60 -6.07 2.55
CA GLY A 68 14.33 -7.30 1.81
C GLY A 68 14.62 -8.56 2.63
N LYS A 69 15.69 -8.56 3.44
CA LYS A 69 15.97 -9.70 4.33
C LYS A 69 14.87 -9.94 5.37
N VAL A 70 14.33 -8.89 6.00
CA VAL A 70 13.24 -9.01 6.98
C VAL A 70 12.01 -9.61 6.32
N ILE A 71 11.73 -9.17 5.09
CA ILE A 71 10.61 -9.67 4.29
C ILE A 71 10.83 -11.13 3.90
N LEU A 72 12.01 -11.50 3.41
CA LEU A 72 12.34 -12.89 3.08
C LEU A 72 12.24 -13.81 4.29
N ASP A 73 12.67 -13.36 5.47
CA ASP A 73 12.51 -14.11 6.72
C ASP A 73 11.02 -14.28 7.08
N ALA A 74 10.18 -13.26 6.84
CA ALA A 74 8.73 -13.36 7.00
C ALA A 74 8.12 -14.34 5.99
N LEU A 75 8.47 -14.25 4.70
CA LEU A 75 8.01 -15.19 3.68
C LEU A 75 8.35 -16.64 4.06
N LYS A 76 9.58 -16.89 4.53
CA LYS A 76 10.00 -18.19 5.02
C LYS A 76 9.17 -18.65 6.24
N ARG A 77 8.89 -17.76 7.19
CA ARG A 77 8.04 -18.05 8.36
C ARG A 77 6.64 -18.50 7.95
N TYR A 78 6.08 -17.92 6.90
CA TYR A 78 4.79 -18.28 6.30
C TYR A 78 4.88 -19.39 5.25
N LYS A 79 6.06 -20.01 5.08
CA LYS A 79 6.31 -21.13 4.15
C LYS A 79 6.00 -20.74 2.69
N ILE A 80 6.25 -19.50 2.32
CA ILE A 80 6.14 -19.01 0.95
C ILE A 80 7.43 -19.35 0.21
N GLU A 81 7.34 -20.24 -0.77
CA GLU A 81 8.49 -20.68 -1.58
C GLU A 81 8.62 -19.91 -2.89
N LYS A 82 7.56 -19.25 -3.31
CA LYS A 82 7.50 -18.37 -4.49
C LYS A 82 6.45 -17.30 -4.27
N LEU A 83 6.58 -16.18 -4.95
CA LEU A 83 5.53 -15.18 -5.06
C LEU A 83 4.82 -15.34 -6.41
N ASP A 84 3.49 -15.50 -6.38
CA ASP A 84 2.69 -15.47 -7.60
C ASP A 84 2.62 -14.05 -8.17
N TYR A 85 2.56 -13.05 -7.27
CA TYR A 85 2.60 -11.63 -7.64
C TYR A 85 3.48 -10.83 -6.66
N PHE A 86 4.28 -9.94 -7.20
CA PHE A 86 4.86 -8.80 -6.48
C PHE A 86 4.25 -7.52 -7.06
N ILE A 87 3.69 -6.66 -6.21
CA ILE A 87 3.03 -5.42 -6.62
C ILE A 87 3.78 -4.26 -5.97
N ALA A 88 4.41 -3.41 -6.77
CA ALA A 88 5.03 -2.16 -6.34
C ALA A 88 4.04 -1.02 -6.51
N THR A 89 3.51 -0.48 -5.41
CA THR A 89 2.44 0.53 -5.48
C THR A 89 2.90 1.81 -6.12
N HIS A 90 4.10 2.25 -5.81
CA HIS A 90 4.75 3.41 -6.40
C HIS A 90 6.27 3.38 -6.11
N PRO A 91 7.09 4.17 -6.83
CA PRO A 91 8.54 4.01 -6.81
C PRO A 91 9.26 4.79 -5.69
N HIS A 92 8.67 4.98 -4.51
CA HIS A 92 9.40 5.53 -3.36
C HIS A 92 10.21 4.44 -2.63
N PRO A 93 11.35 4.80 -2.01
CA PRO A 93 12.24 3.85 -1.36
C PRO A 93 11.60 3.03 -0.25
N ASP A 94 10.71 3.60 0.52
CA ASP A 94 9.96 2.94 1.61
C ASP A 94 8.90 1.92 1.11
N HIS A 95 8.76 1.79 -0.22
CA HIS A 95 7.91 0.81 -0.89
C HIS A 95 8.69 -0.17 -1.78
N ILE A 96 9.73 0.33 -2.49
CA ILE A 96 10.52 -0.53 -3.39
C ILE A 96 11.96 -0.76 -2.93
N GLY A 97 12.37 -0.18 -1.79
CA GLY A 97 13.76 -0.19 -1.35
C GLY A 97 14.34 -1.56 -1.07
N GLY A 98 13.53 -2.53 -0.65
CA GLY A 98 13.92 -3.93 -0.48
C GLY A 98 13.54 -4.85 -1.63
N ALA A 99 12.99 -4.31 -2.72
CA ALA A 99 12.45 -5.12 -3.82
C ALA A 99 13.52 -5.91 -4.58
N ASP A 100 14.70 -5.35 -4.74
CA ASP A 100 15.84 -6.03 -5.36
C ASP A 100 16.29 -7.24 -4.55
N GLU A 101 16.39 -7.11 -3.22
CA GLU A 101 16.73 -8.21 -2.31
C GLU A 101 15.63 -9.29 -2.36
N VAL A 102 14.35 -8.91 -2.36
CA VAL A 102 13.23 -9.86 -2.44
C VAL A 102 13.26 -10.61 -3.76
N MET A 103 13.35 -9.91 -4.92
CA MET A 103 13.36 -10.56 -6.24
C MET A 103 14.60 -11.42 -6.48
N ASN A 104 15.72 -11.12 -5.83
CA ASN A 104 16.92 -11.96 -5.86
C ASN A 104 16.84 -13.14 -4.89
N GLY A 105 16.05 -13.05 -3.82
CA GLY A 105 15.97 -14.04 -2.75
C GLY A 105 14.85 -15.07 -2.91
N ILE A 106 13.82 -14.79 -3.70
CA ILE A 106 12.69 -15.69 -3.94
C ILE A 106 12.21 -15.58 -5.40
N LYS A 107 11.71 -16.68 -5.95
CA LYS A 107 11.12 -16.64 -7.30
C LYS A 107 9.83 -15.83 -7.32
N VAL A 108 9.76 -14.84 -8.22
CA VAL A 108 8.56 -14.05 -8.48
C VAL A 108 8.03 -14.42 -9.87
N ALA A 109 6.74 -14.75 -9.98
CA ALA A 109 6.13 -15.10 -11.25
C ALA A 109 5.68 -13.87 -12.05
N ASN A 110 5.04 -12.93 -11.38
CA ASN A 110 4.51 -11.71 -12.01
C ASN A 110 4.88 -10.49 -11.16
N VAL A 111 5.26 -9.40 -11.82
CA VAL A 111 5.51 -8.10 -11.21
C VAL A 111 4.56 -7.08 -11.81
N ILE A 112 3.91 -6.31 -10.96
CA ILE A 112 2.96 -5.27 -11.32
C ILE A 112 3.43 -3.97 -10.69
N ASP A 113 3.54 -2.90 -11.45
CA ASP A 113 3.79 -1.56 -10.93
C ASP A 113 2.83 -0.51 -11.50
N ASN A 114 2.93 0.73 -11.03
CA ASN A 114 2.05 1.81 -11.47
C ASN A 114 2.42 2.39 -12.85
N GLY A 115 3.51 1.94 -13.46
CA GLY A 115 3.97 2.40 -14.77
C GLY A 115 4.60 3.79 -14.78
N VAL A 116 4.87 4.39 -13.63
CA VAL A 116 5.63 5.64 -13.53
C VAL A 116 7.12 5.32 -13.74
N ASP A 117 7.74 6.00 -14.71
CA ASP A 117 9.18 5.84 -15.00
C ASP A 117 9.96 7.04 -14.47
N LEU A 118 10.73 6.81 -13.40
CA LEU A 118 11.63 7.81 -12.83
C LEU A 118 13.00 7.87 -13.54
N SER A 119 13.30 6.95 -14.44
CA SER A 119 14.56 6.98 -15.21
C SER A 119 14.56 8.04 -16.31
N THR A 120 13.43 8.67 -16.61
CA THR A 120 13.36 9.74 -17.60
C THR A 120 14.08 10.97 -17.06
N PRO A 121 15.14 11.48 -17.74
CA PRO A 121 15.78 12.70 -17.28
C PRO A 121 14.74 13.83 -17.22
N ALA A 122 14.74 14.57 -16.12
CA ALA A 122 13.97 15.81 -16.06
C ALA A 122 14.30 16.65 -17.30
N PRO A 123 13.31 17.29 -17.98
CA PRO A 123 13.55 18.07 -19.17
C PRO A 123 14.69 19.04 -18.90
N SER A 124 15.71 18.98 -19.74
CA SER A 124 16.90 19.85 -19.64
C SER A 124 16.44 21.30 -19.52
N PRO A 125 16.94 22.08 -18.56
CA PRO A 125 16.54 23.47 -18.43
C PRO A 125 16.73 24.18 -19.76
N SER A 126 15.71 24.90 -20.22
CA SER A 126 15.76 25.69 -21.45
C SER A 126 17.08 26.46 -21.57
N PRO A 127 17.65 26.58 -22.75
CA PRO A 127 18.95 27.20 -22.93
C PRO A 127 18.90 28.64 -22.40
N THR A 128 19.62 28.89 -21.31
CA THR A 128 19.87 30.22 -20.80
C THR A 128 20.57 31.06 -21.85
N LYS A 129 20.09 32.29 -22.00
CA LYS A 129 20.62 33.31 -22.93
C LYS A 129 22.15 33.29 -22.98
N LYS A 130 22.70 33.24 -24.21
CA LYS A 130 24.15 33.39 -24.50
C LYS A 130 24.66 34.63 -23.75
N GLY A 131 25.66 34.42 -22.88
CA GLY A 131 26.46 35.54 -22.35
C GLY A 131 26.97 35.43 -20.91
N ALA A 132 26.61 34.43 -20.12
CA ALA A 132 27.18 34.26 -18.78
C ALA A 132 28.42 33.33 -18.81
N LYS A 133 29.54 33.83 -18.28
CA LYS A 133 30.73 33.01 -18.04
C LYS A 133 30.35 31.83 -17.11
N PRO A 134 30.71 30.60 -17.42
CA PRO A 134 30.44 29.48 -16.52
C PRO A 134 31.19 29.71 -15.20
N ALA A 135 30.40 29.63 -14.09
CA ALA A 135 30.99 29.51 -12.77
C ALA A 135 31.77 28.20 -12.67
N PRO A 136 32.89 28.14 -11.91
CA PRO A 136 33.66 26.91 -11.76
C PRO A 136 32.74 25.81 -11.19
N THR A 137 32.64 24.71 -11.92
CA THR A 137 31.90 23.51 -11.49
C THR A 137 32.50 23.03 -10.18
N PRO A 138 31.74 22.97 -9.08
CA PRO A 138 32.22 22.34 -7.86
C PRO A 138 32.61 20.90 -8.17
N ALA A 139 33.77 20.46 -7.64
CA ALA A 139 34.16 19.06 -7.75
C ALA A 139 33.01 18.16 -7.22
N PRO A 140 32.72 17.02 -7.85
CA PRO A 140 31.66 16.14 -7.41
C PRO A 140 31.96 15.69 -5.97
N VAL A 141 31.17 16.21 -5.02
CA VAL A 141 31.11 15.65 -3.66
C VAL A 141 30.55 14.25 -3.85
N LYS A 142 31.36 13.23 -3.55
CA LYS A 142 30.91 11.84 -3.51
C LYS A 142 29.94 11.72 -2.33
N SER A 143 28.68 12.09 -2.53
CA SER A 143 27.61 11.75 -1.62
C SER A 143 27.50 10.22 -1.63
N LYS A 144 27.61 9.60 -0.46
CA LYS A 144 27.36 8.16 -0.28
C LYS A 144 25.85 7.84 -0.24
N THR A 145 25.01 8.81 -0.45
CA THR A 145 23.55 8.73 -0.35
C THR A 145 22.97 8.36 -1.71
N LYS A 146 22.23 7.27 -1.74
CA LYS A 146 21.45 6.85 -2.92
C LYS A 146 20.31 7.85 -3.15
N SER A 147 20.06 8.20 -4.41
CA SER A 147 18.91 9.01 -4.80
C SER A 147 17.66 8.11 -4.97
N VAL A 148 16.47 8.70 -4.98
CA VAL A 148 15.23 7.98 -5.32
C VAL A 148 15.38 7.24 -6.64
N ASN A 149 15.98 7.88 -7.65
CA ASN A 149 16.21 7.26 -8.95
C ASN A 149 17.13 6.03 -8.87
N SER A 150 18.11 5.99 -7.94
CA SER A 150 18.97 4.81 -7.81
C SER A 150 18.24 3.59 -7.24
N PHE A 151 17.27 3.76 -6.35
CA PHE A 151 16.42 2.66 -5.89
C PHE A 151 15.51 2.17 -7.00
N PHE A 152 14.97 3.07 -7.78
CA PHE A 152 14.17 2.71 -8.95
C PHE A 152 15.00 1.97 -10.00
N ASP A 153 16.25 2.38 -10.24
CA ASP A 153 17.17 1.69 -11.14
C ASP A 153 17.50 0.28 -10.62
N GLU A 154 17.73 0.09 -9.30
CA GLU A 154 17.95 -1.21 -8.67
C GLU A 154 16.72 -2.11 -8.79
N TYR A 155 15.53 -1.56 -8.56
CA TYR A 155 14.27 -2.27 -8.77
C TYR A 155 14.12 -2.74 -10.22
N LYS A 156 14.35 -1.88 -11.20
CA LYS A 156 14.27 -2.23 -12.64
C LYS A 156 15.28 -3.29 -13.03
N ASP A 157 16.50 -3.18 -12.52
CA ASP A 157 17.57 -4.14 -12.76
C ASP A 157 17.22 -5.53 -12.18
N ALA A 158 16.68 -5.57 -10.97
CA ALA A 158 16.21 -6.79 -10.33
C ALA A 158 15.00 -7.37 -11.09
N LEU A 159 14.06 -6.55 -11.51
CA LEU A 159 12.93 -6.97 -12.33
C LEU A 159 13.40 -7.63 -13.63
N GLN A 160 14.34 -7.01 -14.35
CA GLN A 160 14.88 -7.56 -15.58
C GLN A 160 15.57 -8.91 -15.35
N LYS A 161 16.31 -9.05 -14.25
CA LYS A 161 17.03 -10.28 -13.89
C LYS A 161 16.14 -11.39 -13.38
N SER A 162 15.02 -11.06 -12.75
CA SER A 162 14.09 -12.02 -12.12
C SER A 162 13.42 -12.96 -13.12
N GLY A 163 13.30 -12.54 -14.39
CA GLY A 163 12.54 -13.26 -15.42
C GLY A 163 11.03 -13.30 -15.16
N ALA A 164 10.52 -12.49 -14.22
CA ALA A 164 9.10 -12.37 -13.95
C ALA A 164 8.37 -11.73 -15.15
N GLN A 165 7.11 -12.10 -15.32
CA GLN A 165 6.24 -11.39 -16.25
C GLN A 165 5.90 -10.02 -15.68
N TYR A 166 6.10 -8.98 -16.47
CA TYR A 166 5.84 -7.61 -16.05
C TYR A 166 4.59 -7.04 -16.70
N GLU A 167 3.81 -6.33 -15.92
CA GLU A 167 2.69 -5.54 -16.42
C GLU A 167 2.47 -4.27 -15.59
N LYS A 168 1.86 -3.27 -16.24
CA LYS A 168 1.40 -2.06 -15.56
C LYS A 168 0.01 -2.26 -14.97
N ALA A 169 -0.22 -1.68 -13.80
CA ALA A 169 -1.52 -1.71 -13.18
C ALA A 169 -2.57 -0.98 -14.02
N GLU A 170 -3.68 -1.64 -14.29
CA GLU A 170 -4.81 -1.11 -15.06
C GLU A 170 -6.07 -1.12 -14.19
N PRO A 171 -6.73 0.04 -13.97
CA PRO A 171 -7.97 0.10 -13.21
C PRO A 171 -9.05 -0.82 -13.78
N GLY A 172 -9.68 -1.59 -12.89
CA GLY A 172 -10.68 -2.60 -13.24
C GLY A 172 -10.11 -3.99 -13.50
N LYS A 173 -8.79 -4.14 -13.67
CA LYS A 173 -8.16 -5.45 -13.83
C LYS A 173 -8.30 -6.26 -12.55
N LYS A 174 -8.63 -7.54 -12.73
CA LYS A 174 -8.86 -8.48 -11.62
C LYS A 174 -7.88 -9.63 -11.68
N TYR A 175 -7.36 -10.01 -10.54
CA TYR A 175 -6.50 -11.16 -10.33
C TYR A 175 -7.24 -12.17 -9.47
N ASP A 176 -7.51 -13.33 -10.03
CA ASP A 176 -8.08 -14.46 -9.29
C ASP A 176 -6.97 -15.14 -8.49
N LEU A 177 -7.05 -14.99 -7.16
CA LEU A 177 -6.10 -15.61 -6.24
C LEU A 177 -6.51 -17.05 -5.86
N GLY A 178 -7.64 -17.53 -6.38
CA GLY A 178 -8.19 -18.83 -6.07
C GLY A 178 -9.00 -18.85 -4.77
N GLY A 179 -9.76 -19.94 -4.59
CA GLY A 179 -10.61 -20.12 -3.41
C GLY A 179 -11.72 -19.10 -3.24
N GLY A 180 -11.95 -18.24 -4.22
CA GLY A 180 -12.93 -17.15 -4.16
C GLY A 180 -12.34 -15.78 -3.81
N ALA A 181 -11.03 -15.69 -3.62
CA ALA A 181 -10.35 -14.42 -3.36
C ALA A 181 -10.00 -13.71 -4.68
N ILE A 182 -10.44 -12.46 -4.82
CA ILE A 182 -10.22 -11.63 -6.01
C ILE A 182 -9.55 -10.32 -5.60
N LEU A 183 -8.42 -10.00 -6.24
CA LEU A 183 -7.74 -8.72 -6.08
C LEU A 183 -8.03 -7.85 -7.30
N THR A 184 -8.54 -6.64 -7.08
CA THR A 184 -8.94 -5.71 -8.14
C THR A 184 -8.13 -4.42 -8.05
N VAL A 185 -7.61 -3.94 -9.17
CA VAL A 185 -6.95 -2.63 -9.27
C VAL A 185 -8.01 -1.53 -9.35
N LEU A 186 -7.90 -0.50 -8.51
CA LEU A 186 -8.79 0.65 -8.49
C LEU A 186 -8.12 1.94 -9.03
N ALA A 187 -6.82 2.08 -8.79
CA ALA A 187 -5.97 3.19 -9.24
C ALA A 187 -4.57 2.66 -9.60
N PRO A 188 -3.70 3.45 -10.26
CA PRO A 188 -3.92 4.83 -10.70
C PRO A 188 -4.79 4.92 -11.95
N THR A 189 -5.54 6.01 -12.09
CA THR A 189 -6.34 6.28 -13.30
C THR A 189 -5.66 7.36 -14.16
N GLN A 190 -5.78 7.21 -15.49
CA GLN A 190 -5.28 8.22 -16.40
C GLN A 190 -6.19 9.47 -16.45
N PRO A 191 -5.63 10.65 -16.70
CA PRO A 191 -4.20 10.95 -16.78
C PRO A 191 -3.57 10.87 -15.39
N PHE A 192 -2.28 10.49 -15.32
CA PHE A 192 -1.55 10.54 -14.06
C PHE A 192 -1.53 11.96 -13.48
N PHE A 193 -1.48 12.03 -12.15
CA PHE A 193 -1.22 13.31 -11.48
C PHE A 193 0.19 13.78 -11.80
N THR A 194 0.33 15.08 -11.98
CA THR A 194 1.62 15.75 -12.16
C THR A 194 1.80 16.75 -11.02
N LYS A 195 3.03 17.17 -10.78
CA LYS A 195 3.36 18.13 -9.72
C LYS A 195 2.48 19.38 -9.75
N ASP A 196 2.14 19.87 -10.93
CA ASP A 196 1.28 21.06 -11.09
C ASP A 196 -0.19 20.83 -10.67
N MET A 197 -0.61 19.57 -10.59
CA MET A 197 -1.94 19.17 -10.14
C MET A 197 -2.03 19.04 -8.61
N MET A 198 -0.88 18.99 -7.89
CA MET A 198 -0.79 18.81 -6.44
C MET A 198 -0.99 20.14 -5.69
N LYS A 199 -2.07 20.87 -6.02
CA LYS A 199 -2.42 22.13 -5.36
C LYS A 199 -2.86 21.84 -3.92
N GLY A 200 -2.23 22.51 -2.97
CA GLY A 200 -2.56 22.34 -1.53
C GLY A 200 -1.59 21.44 -0.77
N GLY A 201 -0.61 20.86 -1.44
CA GLY A 201 0.39 19.96 -0.87
C GLY A 201 0.25 18.54 -1.38
N GLY A 202 1.10 17.65 -0.87
CA GLY A 202 1.17 16.25 -1.32
C GLY A 202 2.23 16.00 -2.40
N ASN A 203 2.29 14.78 -2.89
CA ASN A 203 3.30 14.29 -3.82
C ASN A 203 2.63 13.56 -5.00
N ASP A 204 2.96 13.97 -6.23
CA ASP A 204 2.39 13.38 -7.43
C ASP A 204 2.77 11.90 -7.62
N THR A 205 3.96 11.48 -7.16
CA THR A 205 4.35 10.06 -7.16
C THR A 205 3.44 9.25 -6.25
N ASN A 206 3.17 9.73 -5.03
CA ASN A 206 2.23 9.13 -4.08
C ASN A 206 0.81 9.08 -4.64
N ALA A 207 0.34 10.22 -5.18
CA ALA A 207 -0.99 10.31 -5.77
C ALA A 207 -1.22 9.32 -6.93
N ASN A 208 -0.15 8.81 -7.54
CA ASN A 208 -0.21 7.79 -8.58
C ASN A 208 0.03 6.36 -8.04
N SER A 209 -0.10 6.14 -6.75
CA SER A 209 -0.02 4.81 -6.15
C SER A 209 -1.07 3.86 -6.70
N ILE A 210 -0.73 2.58 -6.77
CA ILE A 210 -1.73 1.53 -6.99
C ILE A 210 -2.62 1.44 -5.76
N VAL A 211 -3.92 1.54 -5.99
CA VAL A 211 -4.94 1.22 -4.99
C VAL A 211 -5.57 -0.11 -5.37
N LEU A 212 -5.63 -1.03 -4.41
CA LEU A 212 -6.16 -2.37 -4.61
C LEU A 212 -7.37 -2.63 -3.70
N ARG A 213 -8.28 -3.46 -4.21
CA ARG A 213 -9.37 -4.02 -3.43
C ARG A 213 -9.29 -5.53 -3.45
N LEU A 214 -9.25 -6.14 -2.28
CA LEU A 214 -9.39 -7.59 -2.09
C LEU A 214 -10.82 -7.90 -1.67
N ASP A 215 -11.47 -8.76 -2.42
CA ASP A 215 -12.80 -9.30 -2.09
C ASP A 215 -12.68 -10.80 -1.82
N TYR A 216 -13.29 -11.25 -0.72
CA TYR A 216 -13.37 -12.65 -0.35
C TYR A 216 -14.68 -12.95 0.36
N GLY A 217 -15.70 -13.34 -0.40
CA GLY A 217 -17.08 -13.49 0.12
C GLY A 217 -17.64 -12.17 0.63
N ASP A 218 -17.98 -12.13 1.92
CA ASP A 218 -18.48 -10.92 2.60
C ASP A 218 -17.35 -10.03 3.14
N PHE A 219 -16.11 -10.55 3.19
CA PHE A 219 -14.94 -9.80 3.60
C PHE A 219 -14.39 -8.97 2.44
N SER A 220 -13.95 -7.77 2.74
CA SER A 220 -13.22 -6.95 1.79
C SER A 220 -12.16 -6.08 2.46
N MET A 221 -11.05 -5.86 1.76
CA MET A 221 -9.97 -5.00 2.24
C MET A 221 -9.49 -4.05 1.14
N LEU A 222 -9.27 -2.79 1.50
CA LEU A 222 -8.62 -1.81 0.63
C LEU A 222 -7.15 -1.65 1.03
N PHE A 223 -6.27 -1.62 0.03
CA PHE A 223 -4.86 -1.28 0.15
C PHE A 223 -4.62 0.01 -0.61
N MET A 224 -4.25 1.06 0.11
CA MET A 224 -4.24 2.40 -0.47
C MET A 224 -2.86 2.82 -1.00
N GLY A 225 -1.78 2.03 -0.69
CA GLY A 225 -0.42 2.51 -0.89
C GLY A 225 -0.26 3.89 -0.25
N ASP A 226 0.32 4.82 -0.97
CA ASP A 226 0.44 6.22 -0.54
C ASP A 226 -0.51 7.17 -1.28
N ALA A 227 -1.64 6.63 -1.78
CA ALA A 227 -2.65 7.44 -2.46
C ALA A 227 -3.06 8.64 -1.59
N GLU A 228 -3.08 9.82 -2.21
CA GLU A 228 -3.41 11.07 -1.54
C GLU A 228 -4.85 11.51 -1.84
N GLU A 229 -5.30 12.60 -1.22
CA GLU A 229 -6.66 13.13 -1.35
C GLU A 229 -7.12 13.29 -2.81
N GLN A 230 -6.20 13.59 -3.75
CA GLN A 230 -6.51 13.73 -5.17
C GLN A 230 -6.93 12.39 -5.78
N THR A 231 -6.26 11.29 -5.40
CA THR A 231 -6.63 9.95 -5.84
C THR A 231 -7.93 9.51 -5.21
N GLU A 232 -8.08 9.76 -3.89
CA GLU A 232 -9.32 9.48 -3.17
C GLU A 232 -10.51 10.21 -3.80
N ALA A 233 -10.36 11.49 -4.16
CA ALA A 233 -11.40 12.27 -4.83
C ALA A 233 -11.81 11.67 -6.18
N ARG A 234 -10.83 11.18 -6.98
CA ARG A 234 -11.14 10.46 -8.23
C ARG A 234 -11.91 9.16 -7.99
N LEU A 235 -11.54 8.41 -6.95
CA LEU A 235 -12.24 7.17 -6.59
C LEU A 235 -13.66 7.46 -6.09
N VAL A 236 -13.81 8.45 -5.21
CA VAL A 236 -15.13 8.90 -4.68
C VAL A 236 -16.03 9.41 -5.78
N GLY A 237 -15.48 10.09 -6.79
CA GLY A 237 -16.23 10.61 -7.93
C GLY A 237 -16.83 9.53 -8.85
N LYS A 238 -16.39 8.27 -8.73
CA LYS A 238 -16.93 7.13 -9.50
C LYS A 238 -18.07 6.48 -8.71
N ASN A 239 -19.31 6.78 -9.09
CA ASN A 239 -20.49 6.29 -8.38
C ASN A 239 -20.70 4.77 -8.48
N ASP A 240 -20.23 4.15 -9.55
CA ASP A 240 -20.29 2.72 -9.83
C ASP A 240 -19.20 1.91 -9.09
N LEU A 241 -18.20 2.59 -8.49
CA LEU A 241 -17.12 1.94 -7.79
C LEU A 241 -17.52 1.60 -6.35
N ASN A 242 -17.45 0.32 -6.00
CA ASN A 242 -17.65 -0.12 -4.63
C ASN A 242 -16.38 0.13 -3.79
N LEU A 243 -16.42 1.16 -2.93
CA LEU A 243 -15.34 1.48 -2.00
C LEU A 243 -15.57 0.96 -0.58
N LYS A 244 -16.79 0.45 -0.27
CA LYS A 244 -17.07 -0.08 1.07
C LYS A 244 -16.17 -1.27 1.36
N ALA A 245 -15.49 -1.25 2.50
CA ALA A 245 -14.54 -2.31 2.89
C ALA A 245 -14.62 -2.63 4.38
N THR A 246 -14.43 -3.90 4.73
CA THR A 246 -14.36 -4.37 6.12
C THR A 246 -13.10 -3.82 6.80
N VAL A 247 -11.97 -3.89 6.11
CA VAL A 247 -10.67 -3.43 6.61
C VAL A 247 -10.03 -2.49 5.58
N ILE A 248 -9.29 -1.52 6.05
CA ILE A 248 -8.47 -0.65 5.21
C ILE A 248 -7.02 -0.61 5.71
N LYS A 249 -6.03 -0.80 4.80
CA LYS A 249 -4.67 -0.32 5.01
C LYS A 249 -4.68 1.17 4.68
N ILE A 250 -4.45 1.98 5.70
CA ILE A 250 -4.47 3.45 5.60
C ILE A 250 -3.42 3.92 4.59
N ALA A 251 -3.78 4.94 3.83
CA ALA A 251 -2.91 5.55 2.85
C ALA A 251 -1.74 6.31 3.51
N HIS A 252 -0.56 6.22 2.88
CA HIS A 252 0.60 7.06 3.17
C HIS A 252 0.93 7.11 4.67
N HIS A 253 0.99 5.92 5.31
CA HIS A 253 1.32 5.73 6.73
C HIS A 253 0.48 6.57 7.71
N GLY A 254 -0.66 7.09 7.28
CA GLY A 254 -1.48 8.02 8.06
C GLY A 254 -1.07 9.49 7.88
N SER A 255 -0.50 9.86 6.75
CA SER A 255 -0.22 11.24 6.36
C SER A 255 -1.47 12.12 6.38
N LYS A 256 -1.32 13.37 6.81
CA LYS A 256 -2.42 14.37 6.80
C LYS A 256 -2.96 14.68 5.39
N TYR A 257 -2.22 14.35 4.34
CA TYR A 257 -2.60 14.55 2.93
C TYR A 257 -3.44 13.41 2.36
N ALA A 258 -3.80 12.43 3.18
CA ALA A 258 -4.54 11.25 2.79
C ALA A 258 -5.68 10.94 3.78
N THR A 259 -6.45 9.90 3.50
CA THR A 259 -7.53 9.38 4.34
C THR A 259 -8.58 10.46 4.63
N SER A 260 -9.06 11.10 3.57
CA SER A 260 -10.03 12.19 3.65
C SER A 260 -11.38 11.72 4.21
N GLU A 261 -12.12 12.64 4.83
CA GLU A 261 -13.46 12.37 5.35
C GLU A 261 -14.43 11.89 4.25
N GLY A 262 -14.32 12.48 3.05
CA GLY A 262 -15.16 12.09 1.90
C GLY A 262 -14.90 10.66 1.46
N PHE A 263 -13.64 10.23 1.47
CA PHE A 263 -13.25 8.86 1.17
C PHE A 263 -13.74 7.90 2.27
N LEU A 264 -13.50 8.20 3.52
CA LEU A 264 -13.92 7.38 4.66
C LEU A 264 -15.44 7.17 4.71
N LYS A 265 -16.24 8.20 4.36
CA LYS A 265 -17.71 8.07 4.24
C LYS A 265 -18.15 7.06 3.19
N ARG A 266 -17.34 6.84 2.13
CA ARG A 266 -17.59 5.82 1.10
C ARG A 266 -17.02 4.46 1.51
N ALA A 267 -15.84 4.43 2.14
CA ALA A 267 -15.15 3.21 2.52
C ALA A 267 -15.78 2.54 3.76
N GLN A 268 -16.25 3.30 4.74
CA GLN A 268 -16.91 2.83 5.96
C GLN A 268 -16.19 1.64 6.61
N PRO A 269 -14.89 1.70 6.88
CA PRO A 269 -14.16 0.56 7.40
C PRO A 269 -14.54 0.25 8.86
N GLU A 270 -14.62 -1.03 9.19
CA GLU A 270 -14.73 -1.49 10.59
C GLU A 270 -13.38 -1.44 11.32
N ALA A 271 -12.30 -1.66 10.56
CA ALA A 271 -10.93 -1.60 11.07
C ALA A 271 -9.97 -0.92 10.08
N ALA A 272 -8.99 -0.23 10.63
CA ALA A 272 -7.94 0.47 9.90
C ALA A 272 -6.57 -0.02 10.37
N ILE A 273 -5.71 -0.37 9.43
CA ILE A 273 -4.32 -0.76 9.70
C ILE A 273 -3.41 0.37 9.25
N ILE A 274 -2.57 0.86 10.14
CA ILE A 274 -1.54 1.83 9.84
C ILE A 274 -0.20 1.09 9.87
N SER A 275 0.47 1.01 8.72
CA SER A 275 1.82 0.51 8.61
C SER A 275 2.76 1.69 8.77
N ASP A 276 3.57 1.66 9.81
CA ASP A 276 4.47 2.75 10.18
C ASP A 276 5.63 2.21 11.03
N GLY A 277 6.69 2.98 11.15
CA GLY A 277 7.81 2.67 12.02
C GLY A 277 7.78 3.49 13.30
N GLY A 278 8.33 2.92 14.38
CA GLY A 278 8.44 3.60 15.66
C GLY A 278 9.31 4.87 15.63
N TRP A 279 10.12 5.01 14.59
CA TRP A 279 10.88 6.22 14.29
C TRP A 279 10.49 6.69 12.88
N ASN A 280 9.68 7.71 12.80
CA ASN A 280 9.35 8.33 11.54
C ASN A 280 9.54 9.85 11.63
N ARG A 281 10.21 10.39 10.64
CA ARG A 281 10.57 11.81 10.57
C ARG A 281 9.45 12.70 10.05
N TYR A 282 8.40 12.09 9.50
CA TYR A 282 7.28 12.84 8.93
C TYR A 282 6.14 13.06 9.94
N GLY A 283 6.22 12.41 11.11
CA GLY A 283 5.23 12.51 12.15
C GLY A 283 3.94 11.73 11.84
N HIS A 284 4.07 10.63 11.10
CA HIS A 284 2.96 9.72 10.84
C HIS A 284 2.74 8.74 12.01
N PRO A 285 1.49 8.34 12.27
CA PRO A 285 0.27 8.92 11.71
C PRO A 285 -0.03 10.31 12.26
N ALA A 286 -0.59 11.16 11.42
CA ALA A 286 -1.08 12.48 11.80
C ALA A 286 -2.31 12.37 12.73
N GLN A 287 -2.39 13.23 13.75
CA GLN A 287 -3.53 13.26 14.68
C GLN A 287 -4.86 13.41 13.95
N SER A 288 -4.89 14.25 12.93
CA SER A 288 -6.09 14.50 12.13
C SER A 288 -6.63 13.25 11.42
N VAL A 289 -5.77 12.31 11.04
CA VAL A 289 -6.19 11.01 10.48
C VAL A 289 -6.81 10.13 11.56
N LEU A 290 -6.16 10.03 12.71
CA LEU A 290 -6.67 9.27 13.85
C LEU A 290 -8.03 9.80 14.33
N ASP A 291 -8.19 11.12 14.37
CA ASP A 291 -9.47 11.76 14.76
C ASP A 291 -10.59 11.41 13.77
N ARG A 292 -10.30 11.40 12.46
CA ARG A 292 -11.28 10.97 11.44
C ARG A 292 -11.67 9.51 11.59
N LEU A 293 -10.70 8.62 11.84
CA LEU A 293 -10.97 7.19 12.07
C LEU A 293 -11.76 6.96 13.36
N LYS A 294 -11.45 7.71 14.42
CA LYS A 294 -12.18 7.66 15.70
C LYS A 294 -13.62 8.11 15.53
N ALA A 295 -13.86 9.17 14.75
CA ALA A 295 -15.21 9.67 14.43
C ALA A 295 -16.05 8.64 13.63
N MET A 296 -15.39 7.75 12.89
CA MET A 296 -16.04 6.63 12.17
C MET A 296 -16.24 5.37 13.04
N ASN A 297 -15.80 5.38 14.31
CA ASN A 297 -15.75 4.21 15.19
C ASN A 297 -14.95 3.02 14.61
N ALA A 298 -14.00 3.27 13.72
CA ALA A 298 -13.12 2.24 13.20
C ALA A 298 -12.13 1.78 14.26
N LYS A 299 -11.87 0.48 14.36
CA LYS A 299 -10.78 -0.04 15.20
C LYS A 299 -9.45 0.25 14.52
N VAL A 300 -8.46 0.76 15.26
CA VAL A 300 -7.13 1.09 14.72
C VAL A 300 -6.10 0.11 15.24
N TYR A 301 -5.27 -0.38 14.32
CA TYR A 301 -4.08 -1.19 14.58
C TYR A 301 -2.88 -0.53 13.94
N ARG A 302 -1.71 -0.56 14.60
CA ARG A 302 -0.51 0.15 14.19
C ARG A 302 0.73 -0.73 14.32
N THR A 303 1.49 -0.87 13.23
CA THR A 303 2.71 -1.69 13.25
C THR A 303 3.81 -1.12 14.15
N ASP A 304 3.92 0.21 14.25
CA ASP A 304 4.90 0.89 15.13
C ASP A 304 4.68 0.60 16.62
N LEU A 305 3.46 0.29 17.02
CA LEU A 305 3.10 -0.02 18.41
C LEU A 305 2.93 -1.53 18.67
N GLN A 306 2.41 -2.25 17.67
CA GLN A 306 1.91 -3.62 17.83
C GLN A 306 2.68 -4.65 17.00
N GLY A 307 3.69 -4.22 16.23
CA GLY A 307 4.42 -5.10 15.32
C GLY A 307 3.58 -5.54 14.14
N GLU A 308 3.87 -6.69 13.59
CA GLU A 308 3.12 -7.25 12.48
C GLU A 308 1.62 -7.42 12.82
N ILE A 309 0.75 -7.03 11.86
CA ILE A 309 -0.71 -7.17 12.00
C ILE A 309 -1.21 -8.23 11.03
N THR A 310 -1.75 -9.32 11.57
CA THR A 310 -2.31 -10.42 10.79
C THR A 310 -3.83 -10.35 10.76
N ILE A 311 -4.41 -10.41 9.57
CA ILE A 311 -5.86 -10.54 9.35
C ILE A 311 -6.12 -11.93 8.81
N ILE A 312 -7.08 -12.64 9.41
CA ILE A 312 -7.50 -13.99 9.02
C ILE A 312 -9.00 -13.95 8.78
N THR A 313 -9.45 -14.51 7.66
CA THR A 313 -10.89 -14.56 7.34
C THR A 313 -11.28 -15.82 6.59
N HIS A 314 -12.49 -16.30 6.83
CA HIS A 314 -13.15 -17.37 6.07
C HIS A 314 -14.18 -16.81 5.06
N GLY A 315 -14.29 -15.51 4.97
CA GLY A 315 -15.10 -14.81 3.97
C GLY A 315 -16.61 -14.93 4.16
N LYS A 316 -17.11 -15.43 5.28
CA LYS A 316 -18.55 -15.59 5.54
C LYS A 316 -18.97 -14.85 6.78
N ALA A 317 -19.92 -13.92 6.65
CA ALA A 317 -20.44 -13.11 7.74
C ALA A 317 -21.47 -13.85 8.63
N ASP A 318 -21.85 -15.09 8.30
CA ASP A 318 -22.77 -15.91 9.07
C ASP A 318 -22.19 -16.47 10.37
N SER A 319 -20.88 -16.33 10.59
CA SER A 319 -20.20 -16.68 11.82
C SER A 319 -19.97 -15.45 12.69
N ALA A 320 -20.04 -15.62 14.02
CA ALA A 320 -19.79 -14.54 15.00
C ALA A 320 -18.41 -13.88 14.86
N LYS A 321 -17.47 -14.52 14.11
CA LYS A 321 -16.13 -14.05 13.81
C LYS A 321 -15.76 -14.42 12.39
N PHE A 322 -16.31 -13.74 11.40
CA PHE A 322 -15.95 -14.05 10.02
C PHE A 322 -14.58 -13.50 9.62
N TYR A 323 -14.01 -12.61 10.41
CA TYR A 323 -12.60 -12.21 10.34
C TYR A 323 -12.04 -11.96 11.75
N GLU A 324 -10.72 -12.08 11.87
CA GLU A 324 -9.97 -11.81 13.08
C GLU A 324 -8.74 -10.96 12.73
N ILE A 325 -8.40 -9.99 13.59
CA ILE A 325 -7.17 -9.20 13.47
C ILE A 325 -6.31 -9.49 14.70
N LYS A 326 -5.08 -9.93 14.45
CA LYS A 326 -4.10 -10.32 15.48
C LYS A 326 -2.84 -9.46 15.34
N PRO A 327 -2.59 -8.53 16.25
CA PRO A 327 -1.29 -7.90 16.36
C PRO A 327 -0.25 -8.88 16.90
N ALA A 328 1.02 -8.72 16.52
CA ALA A 328 2.12 -9.57 16.99
C ALA A 328 2.40 -9.37 18.49
N LYS A 329 2.08 -8.21 19.02
CA LYS A 329 2.21 -7.87 20.44
C LYS A 329 1.12 -6.93 20.91
N GLU A 330 0.75 -7.04 22.16
CA GLU A 330 -0.10 -6.04 22.82
C GLU A 330 0.68 -4.75 23.03
N THR A 331 -0.02 -3.63 23.12
CA THR A 331 0.56 -2.33 23.43
C THR A 331 -0.15 -1.69 24.62
N THR A 332 0.62 -1.00 25.46
CA THR A 332 0.08 -0.12 26.51
C THR A 332 0.01 1.33 26.05
N GLU A 333 0.58 1.63 24.88
CA GLU A 333 0.52 2.97 24.29
C GLU A 333 -0.87 3.20 23.65
N ASP A 334 -1.33 4.45 23.70
CA ASP A 334 -2.60 4.84 23.10
C ASP A 334 -2.48 4.89 21.59
N VAL A 335 -3.15 3.98 20.90
CA VAL A 335 -3.20 3.91 19.42
C VAL A 335 -3.76 5.18 18.77
N TRP A 336 -4.46 6.02 19.56
CA TRP A 336 -5.08 7.27 19.10
C TRP A 336 -4.17 8.49 19.22
N THR A 337 -2.94 8.32 19.66
CA THR A 337 -1.96 9.40 19.75
C THR A 337 -1.16 9.49 18.47
N GLY A 338 -1.26 10.62 17.77
CA GLY A 338 -0.47 10.95 16.59
C GLY A 338 1.00 11.22 16.92
N ARG A 339 1.83 11.20 15.90
CA ARG A 339 3.26 11.41 16.05
C ARG A 339 3.73 12.78 15.58
N GLU A 340 2.82 13.66 15.16
CA GLU A 340 3.13 15.05 14.78
C GLU A 340 3.79 15.79 15.95
N GLY A 341 4.89 16.48 15.65
CA GLY A 341 5.63 17.24 16.66
C GLY A 341 6.57 16.42 17.52
N GLN A 342 6.70 15.12 17.34
CA GLN A 342 7.86 14.39 17.81
C GLN A 342 9.07 14.94 17.08
N LYS A 343 9.90 15.71 17.79
CA LYS A 343 11.06 16.36 17.18
C LYS A 343 11.99 15.29 16.65
N ASP A 344 12.24 15.37 15.35
CA ASP A 344 13.44 14.77 14.78
C ASP A 344 14.63 15.15 15.64
N ASP A 345 15.48 14.19 15.92
CA ASP A 345 16.78 14.50 16.49
C ASP A 345 17.49 15.42 15.49
N SER A 346 17.62 16.69 15.85
CA SER A 346 18.18 17.75 15.01
C SER A 346 19.62 17.47 14.58
N SER A 347 20.32 16.54 15.23
CA SER A 347 21.62 16.03 14.79
C SER A 347 21.54 15.22 13.49
N ARG A 348 20.31 14.87 13.05
CA ARG A 348 20.01 14.12 11.82
C ARG A 348 19.28 14.93 10.77
N SER A 349 19.01 16.20 11.00
CA SER A 349 18.34 17.09 10.07
C SER A 349 19.14 17.40 8.78
N GLY A 350 20.41 17.01 8.70
CA GLY A 350 21.21 17.00 7.45
C GLY A 350 20.83 15.90 6.47
N PHE A 351 19.83 15.14 6.77
CA PHE A 351 19.47 13.89 6.18
C PHE A 351 18.32 14.04 5.22
N ILE A 352 18.52 14.50 4.04
CA ILE A 352 17.47 14.66 3.01
C ILE A 352 17.61 13.59 1.92
N ALA A 353 18.46 12.63 2.10
CA ALA A 353 18.59 11.63 1.07
C ALA A 353 18.03 10.32 1.57
N TYR A 354 17.04 9.82 0.86
CA TYR A 354 16.59 8.46 0.94
C TYR A 354 17.81 7.51 0.93
N GLY A 355 17.93 6.64 1.92
CA GLY A 355 18.92 5.57 1.93
C GLY A 355 20.12 5.68 2.85
N ASP A 356 20.32 6.75 3.61
CA ASP A 356 21.37 6.79 4.65
C ASP A 356 20.73 6.87 6.05
N PHE A 357 19.99 5.86 6.40
CA PHE A 357 19.40 5.70 7.70
C PHE A 357 20.46 5.09 8.62
N GLY A 358 21.19 5.95 9.31
CA GLY A 358 21.99 5.48 10.43
C GLY A 358 21.10 4.68 11.42
N PRO A 359 21.67 3.84 12.31
CA PRO A 359 20.89 3.07 13.25
C PRO A 359 19.97 4.00 14.05
N PRO A 360 18.75 3.54 14.39
CA PRO A 360 17.80 4.33 15.16
C PRO A 360 18.45 4.87 16.42
N PRO A 361 18.06 6.08 16.88
CA PRO A 361 18.61 6.63 18.11
C PRO A 361 18.47 5.61 19.24
N LYS A 362 19.55 5.36 19.97
CA LYS A 362 19.47 4.54 21.17
C LYS A 362 18.50 5.23 22.12
N VAL A 363 17.37 4.62 22.37
CA VAL A 363 16.45 5.06 23.43
C VAL A 363 17.27 5.11 24.71
N LYS A 364 17.49 6.30 25.27
CA LYS A 364 18.08 6.41 26.60
C LYS A 364 17.08 5.76 27.53
N SER A 365 17.41 4.57 28.03
CA SER A 365 16.65 3.99 29.12
C SER A 365 16.78 4.97 30.30
N ASP A 366 15.69 5.61 30.66
CA ASP A 366 15.59 6.34 31.91
C ASP A 366 15.81 5.32 33.04
N LYS A 367 17.07 5.23 33.55
CA LYS A 367 17.32 4.55 34.79
C LYS A 367 16.64 5.38 35.87
N PRO A 368 15.81 4.78 36.72
CA PRO A 368 15.22 5.49 37.83
C PRO A 368 16.36 6.05 38.66
N LYS A 369 16.34 7.36 38.88
CA LYS A 369 17.25 8.00 39.87
C LYS A 369 16.97 7.36 41.22
N LYS A 370 18.00 6.78 41.80
CA LYS A 370 18.00 6.31 43.18
C LYS A 370 17.86 7.49 44.14
#